data_2247f553f84503af98870e932a620f4d
#
_entry.id   2247f553f84503af98870e932a620f4d
#
_cell.length_a   1.000
_cell.length_b   1.000
_cell.length_c   1.000
_cell.angle_alpha   90.00
_cell.angle_beta   90.00
_cell.angle_gamma   90.00
#
_symmetry.space_group_name_H-M   'P 1'
#
loop_
_entity.id
_entity.type
_entity.pdbx_description
1 polymer ?
#
loop_
_entity_poly.entity_id
_entity_poly.type
_entity_poly.pdbx_seq_one_letter_code
_entity_poly.pdbx_strand_id
1 'polypeptide(L)'
;MCLVVHKDSMIRCAETEVECWKVLVMKDDGKLYSPFMKCEYALGEEKHIKVDECLKVSHDYRGDFSVWYHTVTHGFHTYADYADAACEASYTSFDSQKRVIVRCAIPVGAKYVEGYVSSIWGERGYVSDRLKIIEIDP
;
A
#
# COMPACT_ATOMS: atom_id res chain seq x y z
N MET A 1 6.70 -4.63 -1.23
CA MET A 1 5.88 -4.88 -0.03
C MET A 1 4.70 -5.75 -0.43
N CYS A 2 4.43 -6.78 0.31
CA CYS A 2 3.32 -7.69 0.06
C CYS A 2 2.32 -7.61 1.22
N LEU A 3 1.04 -7.59 0.91
CA LEU A 3 -0.02 -7.63 1.91
C LEU A 3 -0.41 -9.09 2.17
N VAL A 4 -0.37 -9.49 3.42
CA VAL A 4 -0.84 -10.81 3.86
C VAL A 4 -2.31 -10.71 4.23
N VAL A 5 -3.14 -11.51 3.60
CA VAL A 5 -4.58 -11.53 3.82
C VAL A 5 -5.02 -12.90 4.30
N HIS A 6 -6.03 -12.95 5.16
CA HIS A 6 -6.66 -14.21 5.54
C HIS A 6 -7.35 -14.82 4.31
N LYS A 7 -7.35 -16.16 4.20
CA LYS A 7 -7.95 -16.86 3.06
C LYS A 7 -9.41 -16.48 2.80
N ASP A 8 -10.13 -16.09 3.84
CA ASP A 8 -11.54 -15.69 3.77
C ASP A 8 -11.72 -14.18 3.56
N SER A 9 -10.61 -13.43 3.43
CA SER A 9 -10.69 -12.00 3.16
C SER A 9 -11.32 -11.74 1.80
N MET A 10 -12.30 -10.87 1.79
CA MET A 10 -13.05 -10.54 0.57
C MET A 10 -12.54 -9.23 -0.01
N ILE A 11 -12.53 -9.15 -1.34
CA ILE A 11 -12.36 -7.90 -2.05
C ILE A 11 -13.62 -7.08 -1.81
N ARG A 12 -13.43 -5.84 -1.33
CA ARG A 12 -14.51 -4.90 -1.04
C ARG A 12 -14.54 -3.78 -2.07
N CYS A 13 -15.72 -3.23 -2.29
CA CYS A 13 -15.89 -1.98 -3.01
C CYS A 13 -16.03 -0.86 -1.98
N ALA A 14 -15.22 0.20 -2.11
CA ALA A 14 -15.28 1.32 -1.18
C ALA A 14 -16.59 2.07 -1.30
N GLU A 15 -17.41 2.03 -0.27
CA GLU A 15 -18.67 2.77 -0.18
C GLU A 15 -18.43 4.22 0.24
N THR A 16 -17.39 4.45 1.01
CA THR A 16 -16.88 5.76 1.42
C THR A 16 -15.41 5.84 1.13
N GLU A 17 -14.87 7.04 1.07
CA GLU A 17 -13.44 7.26 0.91
C GLU A 17 -12.68 6.68 2.12
N VAL A 18 -11.66 5.87 1.88
CA VAL A 18 -10.85 5.24 2.94
C VAL A 18 -9.51 5.97 3.03
N GLU A 19 -9.28 6.62 4.17
CA GLU A 19 -7.99 7.28 4.46
C GLU A 19 -6.91 6.23 4.68
N CYS A 20 -5.76 6.46 4.08
CA CYS A 20 -4.60 5.60 4.22
C CYS A 20 -3.30 6.38 4.00
N TRP A 21 -2.17 5.72 4.26
CA TRP A 21 -0.86 6.36 4.27
C TRP A 21 0.12 5.57 3.42
N LYS A 22 1.00 6.28 2.74
CA LYS A 22 2.02 5.66 1.90
C LYS A 22 3.37 6.32 2.12
N VAL A 23 4.43 5.53 2.12
CA VAL A 23 5.80 6.04 2.17
C VAL A 23 6.33 6.14 0.75
N LEU A 24 6.75 7.32 0.36
CA LEU A 24 7.32 7.60 -0.96
C LEU A 24 8.71 8.22 -0.82
N VAL A 25 9.46 8.20 -1.89
CA VAL A 25 10.76 8.85 -1.99
C VAL A 25 10.61 10.16 -2.72
N MET A 26 11.07 11.24 -2.12
CA MET A 26 11.15 12.55 -2.77
C MET A 26 12.54 12.73 -3.38
N LYS A 27 12.60 12.91 -4.68
CA LYS A 27 13.85 13.21 -5.39
C LYS A 27 14.12 14.71 -5.44
N ASP A 28 15.34 15.08 -5.86
CA ASP A 28 15.79 16.48 -5.91
C ASP A 28 14.93 17.37 -6.82
N ASP A 29 14.26 16.77 -7.80
CA ASP A 29 13.31 17.46 -8.68
C ASP A 29 11.94 17.75 -8.01
N GLY A 30 11.76 17.34 -6.76
CA GLY A 30 10.51 17.48 -6.03
C GLY A 30 9.44 16.45 -6.36
N LYS A 31 9.73 15.52 -7.24
CA LYS A 31 8.81 14.45 -7.62
C LYS A 31 8.83 13.31 -6.61
N LEU A 32 7.70 12.62 -6.50
CA LEU A 32 7.50 11.51 -5.59
C LEU A 32 7.53 10.18 -6.35
N TYR A 33 8.23 9.21 -5.79
CA TYR A 33 8.37 7.88 -6.40
C TYR A 33 8.15 6.77 -5.36
N SER A 34 7.61 5.66 -5.82
CA SER A 34 7.58 4.44 -5.02
C SER A 34 9.01 3.97 -4.75
N PRO A 35 9.35 3.56 -3.49
CA PRO A 35 10.70 3.09 -3.16
C PRO A 35 11.16 1.87 -3.97
N PHE A 36 10.24 0.98 -4.33
CA PHE A 36 10.58 -0.30 -4.94
C PHE A 36 10.25 -0.38 -6.44
N MET A 37 9.15 0.22 -6.87
CA MET A 37 8.64 0.07 -8.23
C MET A 37 8.98 1.25 -9.14
N LYS A 38 9.64 2.27 -8.64
CA LYS A 38 9.99 3.51 -9.38
C LYS A 38 8.79 4.18 -10.05
N CYS A 39 7.59 3.92 -9.56
CA CYS A 39 6.37 4.54 -10.05
C CYS A 39 6.27 5.96 -9.52
N GLU A 40 6.04 6.92 -10.43
CA GLU A 40 5.87 8.32 -10.07
C GLU A 40 4.46 8.60 -9.57
N TYR A 41 4.36 9.44 -8.53
CA TYR A 41 3.11 9.91 -7.95
C TYR A 41 3.08 11.44 -7.93
N ALA A 42 1.92 12.02 -8.20
CA ALA A 42 1.71 13.46 -8.13
C ALA A 42 0.58 13.79 -7.13
N LEU A 43 0.71 14.91 -6.44
CA LEU A 43 -0.33 15.39 -5.53
C LEU A 43 -1.63 15.67 -6.30
N GLY A 44 -2.75 15.25 -5.75
CA GLY A 44 -4.07 15.39 -6.37
C GLY A 44 -4.36 14.39 -7.48
N GLU A 45 -3.39 13.58 -7.87
CA GLU A 45 -3.57 12.57 -8.90
C GLU A 45 -4.26 11.34 -8.35
N GLU A 46 -5.22 10.80 -9.09
CA GLU A 46 -5.81 9.51 -8.86
C GLU A 46 -5.20 8.51 -9.83
N LYS A 47 -4.54 7.49 -9.29
CA LYS A 47 -3.95 6.41 -10.09
C LYS A 47 -4.87 5.21 -10.14
N HIS A 48 -4.84 4.53 -11.27
CA HIS A 48 -5.61 3.31 -11.53
C HIS A 48 -4.70 2.19 -12.01
N ILE A 49 -4.99 0.97 -11.55
CA ILE A 49 -4.42 -0.26 -12.11
C ILE A 49 -5.55 -1.04 -12.76
N LYS A 50 -5.28 -1.65 -13.90
CA LYS A 50 -6.26 -2.51 -14.58
C LYS A 50 -6.71 -3.63 -13.63
N VAL A 51 -8.01 -3.83 -13.55
CA VAL A 51 -8.62 -4.80 -12.62
C VAL A 51 -8.04 -6.20 -12.77
N ASP A 52 -7.69 -6.61 -14.00
CA ASP A 52 -7.14 -7.93 -14.29
C ASP A 52 -5.73 -8.15 -13.71
N GLU A 53 -5.01 -7.06 -13.40
CA GLU A 53 -3.64 -7.11 -12.88
C GLU A 53 -3.59 -6.81 -11.40
N CYS A 54 -4.68 -6.32 -10.83
CA CYS A 54 -4.76 -5.93 -9.43
C CYS A 54 -5.34 -7.05 -8.57
N LEU A 55 -4.94 -7.05 -7.30
CA LEU A 55 -5.47 -7.94 -6.27
C LEU A 55 -5.28 -9.43 -6.57
N LYS A 56 -4.28 -9.77 -7.36
CA LYS A 56 -3.91 -11.17 -7.56
C LYS A 56 -3.37 -11.76 -6.27
N VAL A 57 -4.03 -12.81 -5.84
CA VAL A 57 -3.60 -13.58 -4.68
C VAL A 57 -2.56 -14.61 -5.13
N SER A 58 -1.38 -14.51 -4.56
CA SER A 58 -0.35 -15.51 -4.74
C SER A 58 -0.51 -16.60 -3.70
N HIS A 59 -0.60 -17.85 -4.14
CA HIS A 59 -0.59 -19.03 -3.27
C HIS A 59 0.84 -19.47 -2.94
N ASP A 60 1.67 -18.55 -2.53
CA ASP A 60 3.05 -18.86 -2.21
C ASP A 60 3.13 -19.56 -0.86
N TYR A 61 3.30 -20.87 -0.91
CA TYR A 61 3.36 -21.74 0.26
C TYR A 61 4.72 -21.62 0.95
N ARG A 62 4.78 -20.83 2.00
CA ARG A 62 5.95 -20.82 2.89
C ARG A 62 5.54 -21.21 4.31
N GLY A 63 5.61 -22.53 4.61
CA GLY A 63 5.37 -23.09 5.93
C GLY A 63 3.90 -23.31 6.26
N ASP A 64 3.64 -23.70 7.51
CA ASP A 64 2.32 -24.14 7.98
C ASP A 64 1.25 -23.06 7.98
N PHE A 65 1.64 -21.79 7.86
CA PHE A 65 0.72 -20.63 7.82
C PHE A 65 0.05 -20.46 6.44
N SER A 66 0.54 -21.10 5.41
CA SER A 66 0.05 -20.96 4.03
C SER A 66 -1.41 -21.40 3.85
N VAL A 67 -1.90 -22.26 4.73
CA VAL A 67 -3.28 -22.77 4.69
C VAL A 67 -4.30 -21.66 5.03
N TRP A 68 -3.92 -20.67 5.82
CA TRP A 68 -4.82 -19.64 6.35
C TRP A 68 -4.62 -18.27 5.73
N TYR A 69 -3.48 -18.03 5.11
CA TYR A 69 -3.10 -16.71 4.60
C TYR A 69 -2.66 -16.76 3.16
N HIS A 70 -3.00 -15.73 2.43
CA HIS A 70 -2.57 -15.50 1.06
C HIS A 70 -1.82 -14.18 0.98
N THR A 71 -0.97 -14.04 -0.02
CA THR A 71 -0.22 -12.80 -0.25
C THR A 71 -0.76 -12.07 -1.48
N VAL A 72 -1.04 -10.79 -1.33
CA VAL A 72 -1.45 -9.91 -2.43
C VAL A 72 -0.24 -9.09 -2.85
N THR A 73 0.19 -9.24 -4.10
CA THR A 73 1.42 -8.61 -4.61
C THR A 73 1.16 -7.45 -5.57
N HIS A 74 -0.01 -7.39 -6.19
CA HIS A 74 -0.35 -6.40 -7.21
C HIS A 74 -1.44 -5.45 -6.72
N GLY A 75 -1.22 -4.17 -6.91
CA GLY A 75 -2.09 -3.11 -6.50
C GLY A 75 -1.35 -2.03 -5.73
N PHE A 76 -2.06 -0.99 -5.31
CA PHE A 76 -1.50 0.07 -4.49
C PHE A 76 -1.50 -0.35 -3.03
N HIS A 77 -0.31 -0.54 -2.47
CA HIS A 77 -0.11 -0.90 -1.07
C HIS A 77 -0.03 0.35 -0.21
N THR A 78 -0.84 0.38 0.84
CA THR A 78 -0.89 1.49 1.79
C THR A 78 -0.99 0.99 3.23
N TYR A 79 -0.62 1.84 4.18
CA TYR A 79 -0.82 1.59 5.61
C TYR A 79 -2.17 2.14 6.07
N ALA A 80 -2.84 1.43 6.95
CA ALA A 80 -4.07 1.90 7.56
C ALA A 80 -3.83 2.98 8.61
N ASP A 81 -2.68 2.92 9.30
CA ASP A 81 -2.34 3.80 10.40
C ASP A 81 -1.10 4.64 10.09
N TYR A 82 -1.15 5.93 10.43
CA TYR A 82 -0.02 6.85 10.27
C TYR A 82 1.22 6.37 11.01
N ALA A 83 1.07 5.85 12.21
CA ALA A 83 2.20 5.39 13.03
C ALA A 83 3.01 4.29 12.33
N ASP A 84 2.35 3.40 11.62
CA ASP A 84 3.02 2.31 10.90
C ASP A 84 3.79 2.86 9.69
N ALA A 85 3.21 3.82 8.97
CA ALA A 85 3.89 4.50 7.87
C ALA A 85 5.10 5.30 8.38
N ALA A 86 4.96 5.98 9.52
CA ALA A 86 6.04 6.73 10.15
C ALA A 86 7.19 5.81 10.57
N CYS A 87 6.86 4.65 11.10
CA CYS A 87 7.86 3.64 11.46
C CYS A 87 8.64 3.18 10.23
N GLU A 88 7.96 2.87 9.14
CA GLU A 88 8.59 2.47 7.87
C GLU A 88 9.46 3.59 7.31
N ALA A 89 9.00 4.83 7.34
CA ALA A 89 9.75 5.97 6.84
C ALA A 89 11.03 6.23 7.66
N SER A 90 11.04 5.88 8.95
CA SER A 90 12.18 6.04 9.84
C SER A 90 13.28 5.00 9.61
N TYR A 91 12.95 3.86 9.02
CA TYR A 91 13.96 2.89 8.62
C TYR A 91 14.78 3.48 7.48
N THR A 92 15.88 4.11 7.83
CA THR A 92 16.88 4.53 6.86
C THR A 92 17.51 3.27 6.28
N SER A 93 17.01 2.80 5.16
CA SER A 93 17.75 1.90 4.34
C SER A 93 19.06 2.56 3.92
N PHE A 94 20.01 1.77 3.51
CA PHE A 94 21.35 2.16 3.09
C PHE A 94 21.39 3.17 1.93
N ASP A 95 20.26 3.60 1.42
CA ASP A 95 20.17 4.65 0.42
C ASP A 95 19.95 6.00 1.11
N SER A 96 20.59 7.04 0.58
CA SER A 96 20.47 8.42 1.05
C SER A 96 19.17 9.09 0.58
N GLN A 97 18.16 8.32 0.20
CA GLN A 97 16.92 8.85 -0.34
C GLN A 97 16.03 9.42 0.76
N LYS A 98 15.49 10.60 0.51
CA LYS A 98 14.54 11.23 1.41
C LYS A 98 13.19 10.54 1.32
N ARG A 99 12.78 9.91 2.41
CA ARG A 99 11.46 9.29 2.53
C ARG A 99 10.48 10.27 3.12
N VAL A 100 9.30 10.33 2.56
CA VAL A 100 8.20 11.16 3.02
C VAL A 100 6.95 10.33 3.18
N ILE A 101 6.09 10.74 4.10
CA ILE A 101 4.79 10.11 4.31
C ILE A 101 3.76 10.94 3.56
N VAL A 102 2.93 10.29 2.78
CA VAL A 102 1.84 10.97 2.08
C VAL A 102 0.50 10.42 2.56
N ARG A 103 -0.44 11.33 2.76
CA ARG A 103 -1.82 11.00 3.05
C ARG A 103 -2.51 10.68 1.73
N CYS A 104 -3.17 9.53 1.70
CA CYS A 104 -3.85 9.01 0.52
C CYS A 104 -5.29 8.68 0.85
N ALA A 105 -6.07 8.48 -0.18
CA ALA A 105 -7.42 7.95 -0.05
C ALA A 105 -7.68 6.89 -1.11
N ILE A 106 -8.34 5.82 -0.70
CA ILE A 106 -8.95 4.86 -1.59
C ILE A 106 -10.30 5.46 -1.96
N PRO A 107 -10.52 5.87 -3.22
CA PRO A 107 -11.73 6.60 -3.59
C PRO A 107 -12.96 5.70 -3.59
N VAL A 108 -14.12 6.31 -3.49
CA VAL A 108 -15.41 5.61 -3.61
C VAL A 108 -15.48 4.85 -4.93
N GLY A 109 -15.93 3.61 -4.87
CA GLY A 109 -16.03 2.72 -6.03
C GLY A 109 -14.76 1.93 -6.34
N ALA A 110 -13.65 2.22 -5.68
CA ALA A 110 -12.42 1.44 -5.81
C ALA A 110 -12.58 0.06 -5.16
N LYS A 111 -11.91 -0.92 -5.72
CA LYS A 111 -11.80 -2.25 -5.11
C LYS A 111 -10.57 -2.32 -4.23
N TYR A 112 -10.71 -2.86 -3.05
CA TYR A 112 -9.60 -3.01 -2.11
C TYR A 112 -9.77 -4.24 -1.22
N VAL A 113 -8.66 -4.64 -0.63
CA VAL A 113 -8.62 -5.69 0.38
C VAL A 113 -7.82 -5.19 1.57
N GLU A 114 -8.27 -5.53 2.77
CA GLU A 114 -7.58 -5.24 4.02
C GLU A 114 -6.79 -6.46 4.47
N GLY A 115 -5.60 -6.24 4.98
CA GLY A 115 -4.74 -7.28 5.49
C GLY A 115 -3.63 -6.72 6.36
N TYR A 116 -2.54 -7.47 6.44
CA TYR A 116 -1.37 -7.12 7.25
C TYR A 116 -0.15 -6.92 6.35
N VAL A 117 0.56 -5.83 6.56
CA VAL A 117 1.80 -5.54 5.83
C VAL A 117 2.90 -6.49 6.25
N SER A 118 2.88 -6.89 7.51
CA SER A 118 3.77 -7.89 8.06
C SER A 118 2.98 -8.84 8.95
N SER A 119 3.12 -10.15 8.71
CA SER A 119 2.49 -11.17 9.53
C SER A 119 3.05 -11.22 10.96
N ILE A 120 4.24 -10.68 11.18
CA ILE A 120 4.95 -10.73 12.46
C ILE A 120 4.50 -9.61 13.41
N TRP A 121 4.24 -8.41 12.88
CA TRP A 121 4.01 -7.21 13.68
C TRP A 121 2.56 -6.71 13.71
N GLY A 122 1.69 -7.30 12.90
CA GLY A 122 0.27 -6.95 12.86
C GLY A 122 -0.04 -5.57 12.30
N GLU A 123 0.86 -4.99 11.53
CA GLU A 123 0.64 -3.71 10.87
C GLU A 123 -0.45 -3.83 9.81
N ARG A 124 -1.57 -3.13 10.02
CA ARG A 124 -2.69 -3.16 9.08
C ARG A 124 -2.40 -2.36 7.83
N GLY A 125 -2.88 -2.85 6.70
CA GLY A 125 -2.74 -2.16 5.44
C GLY A 125 -3.83 -2.54 4.44
N TYR A 126 -3.78 -1.86 3.30
CA TYR A 126 -4.70 -2.09 2.20
C TYR A 126 -3.93 -2.31 0.90
N VAL A 127 -4.54 -3.07 0.00
CA VAL A 127 -4.18 -3.07 -1.41
C VAL A 127 -5.43 -2.67 -2.20
N SER A 128 -5.30 -1.69 -3.08
CA SER A 128 -6.41 -1.16 -3.86
C SER A 128 -6.06 -1.06 -5.34
N ASP A 129 -7.08 -1.03 -6.19
CA ASP A 129 -6.94 -0.83 -7.63
C ASP A 129 -6.89 0.64 -8.02
N ARG A 130 -7.28 1.54 -7.12
CA ARG A 130 -7.25 3.00 -7.31
C ARG A 130 -6.75 3.67 -6.04
N LEU A 131 -5.96 4.72 -6.22
CA LEU A 131 -5.41 5.48 -5.11
C LEU A 131 -5.28 6.95 -5.48
N LYS A 132 -5.74 7.81 -4.60
CA LYS A 132 -5.59 9.26 -4.71
C LYS A 132 -4.55 9.76 -3.72
N ILE A 133 -3.57 10.52 -4.20
CA ILE A 133 -2.57 11.16 -3.36
C ILE A 133 -3.08 12.54 -2.96
N ILE A 134 -3.21 12.78 -1.67
CA ILE A 134 -3.85 14.01 -1.15
C ILE A 134 -2.82 15.05 -0.76
N GLU A 135 -1.91 14.71 0.15
CA GLU A 135 -0.92 15.66 0.63
C GLU A 135 0.32 14.97 1.19
N ILE A 136 1.42 15.69 1.20
CA ILE A 136 2.62 15.26 1.90
C ILE A 136 2.46 15.64 3.36
N ASP A 137 2.71 14.71 4.27
CA ASP A 137 2.71 14.99 5.70
C ASP A 137 3.89 15.92 6.03
N PRO A 138 3.64 17.05 6.72
CA PRO A 138 4.68 17.99 7.09
C PRO A 138 5.68 17.43 8.13
#